data_b029fdeb2d1a56f0cd0146adcee56e33
#
_entry.id   b029fdeb2d1a56f0cd0146adcee56e33
#
_cell.length_a   1.000
_cell.length_b   1.000
_cell.length_c   1.000
_cell.angle_alpha   90.00
_cell.angle_beta   90.00
_cell.angle_gamma   90.00
#
_symmetry.space_group_name_H-M   'P 1'
#
loop_
_entity.id
_entity.type
_entity.pdbx_description
1 polymer ?
#
loop_
_entity_poly.entity_id
_entity_poly.type
_entity_poly.pdbx_seq_one_letter_code
_entity_poly.pdbx_strand_id
1 'polypeptide(L)' 'MRIASCALAGRTGHEAGRALLAALYREETGHELPPIAVKAGGKPYFPGSDWHFSISHTPRRAFCALSRREI' A
#
# COMPACT_ATOMS: atom_id res chain seq x y z
N MET A 1 8.08 1.47 -10.69
CA MET A 1 6.84 1.16 -9.97
C MET A 1 6.73 -0.35 -9.75
N ARG A 2 6.37 -0.72 -8.54
CA ARG A 2 6.08 -2.12 -8.21
C ARG A 2 4.58 -2.27 -8.00
N ILE A 3 4.00 -3.32 -8.56
CA ILE A 3 2.57 -3.63 -8.41
C ILE A 3 2.46 -5.07 -7.94
N ALA A 4 1.62 -5.30 -6.94
CA ALA A 4 1.35 -6.63 -6.43
C ALA A 4 -0.12 -6.80 -6.11
N SER A 5 -0.55 -8.03 -6.03
CA SER A 5 -1.92 -8.36 -5.65
C SER A 5 -1.95 -9.62 -4.81
N CYS A 6 -3.00 -9.77 -4.03
CA CYS A 6 -3.21 -10.99 -3.25
C CYS A 6 -4.70 -11.23 -3.06
N ALA A 7 -5.06 -12.48 -2.75
CA ALA A 7 -6.43 -12.80 -2.37
C ALA A 7 -6.73 -12.22 -1.00
N LEU A 8 -7.98 -11.90 -0.72
CA LEU A 8 -8.36 -11.36 0.59
C LEU A 8 -8.21 -12.41 1.71
N ALA A 9 -8.49 -13.66 1.40
CA ALA A 9 -8.30 -14.78 2.34
C ALA A 9 -8.98 -14.55 3.70
N GLY A 10 -10.21 -14.08 3.68
CA GLY A 10 -10.99 -13.83 4.90
C GLY A 10 -10.73 -12.47 5.55
N ARG A 11 -9.79 -11.69 5.02
CA ARG A 11 -9.53 -10.32 5.50
C ARG A 11 -10.38 -9.32 4.74
N THR A 12 -10.52 -8.11 5.27
CA THR A 12 -11.12 -7.01 4.53
C THR A 12 -10.15 -6.56 3.44
N GLY A 13 -10.66 -5.84 2.43
CA GLY A 13 -9.80 -5.24 1.41
C GLY A 13 -8.77 -4.29 2.00
N HIS A 14 -9.14 -3.55 3.04
CA HIS A 14 -8.25 -2.65 3.76
C HIS A 14 -7.09 -3.41 4.44
N GLU A 15 -7.41 -4.47 5.17
CA GLU A 15 -6.41 -5.29 5.85
C GLU A 15 -5.45 -5.95 4.86
N ALA A 16 -5.99 -6.56 3.80
CA ALA A 16 -5.17 -7.21 2.78
C ALA A 16 -4.28 -6.21 2.03
N GLY A 17 -4.82 -5.04 1.70
CA GLY A 17 -4.07 -3.98 1.04
C GLY A 17 -2.91 -3.45 1.88
N ARG A 18 -3.14 -3.28 3.17
CA ARG A 18 -2.09 -2.84 4.10
C ARG A 18 -0.99 -3.89 4.26
N ALA A 19 -1.37 -5.16 4.36
CA ALA A 19 -0.39 -6.25 4.45
C ALA A 19 0.45 -6.31 3.17
N LEU A 20 -0.17 -6.13 2.02
CA LEU A 20 0.50 -6.14 0.73
C LEU A 20 1.47 -4.96 0.60
N LEU A 21 1.06 -3.77 1.03
CA LEU A 21 1.91 -2.59 1.06
C LEU A 21 3.14 -2.81 1.95
N ALA A 22 2.95 -3.36 3.14
CA ALA A 22 4.05 -3.64 4.05
C ALA A 22 5.07 -4.60 3.44
N ALA A 23 4.59 -5.64 2.76
CA ALA A 23 5.46 -6.60 2.08
C ALA A 23 6.25 -5.94 0.95
N LEU A 24 5.60 -5.15 0.09
CA LEU A 24 6.26 -4.44 -1.00
C LEU A 24 7.29 -3.45 -0.48
N TYR A 25 6.94 -2.69 0.53
CA TYR A 25 7.82 -1.67 1.11
C TYR A 25 9.09 -2.33 1.67
N ARG A 26 8.92 -3.45 2.37
CA ARG A 26 10.03 -4.20 2.93
C ARG A 26 10.93 -4.78 1.84
N GLU A 27 10.38 -5.29 0.75
CA GLU A 27 11.15 -5.78 -0.38
C GLU A 27 11.98 -4.67 -1.04
N GLU A 28 11.38 -3.48 -1.19
CA GLU A 28 12.05 -2.38 -1.88
C GLU A 28 13.08 -1.65 -1.01
N THR A 29 12.83 -1.53 0.28
CA THR A 29 13.64 -0.69 1.16
C THR A 29 14.39 -1.46 2.25
N GLY A 30 13.97 -2.67 2.56
CA GLY A 30 14.51 -3.43 3.70
C GLY A 30 14.02 -2.93 5.05
N HIS A 31 13.10 -1.98 5.06
CA HIS A 31 12.60 -1.37 6.30
C HIS A 31 11.13 -1.70 6.55
N GLU A 32 10.74 -1.55 7.82
CA GLU A 32 9.33 -1.65 8.21
C GLU A 32 8.54 -0.48 7.63
N LEU A 33 7.24 -0.68 7.52
CA LEU A 33 6.33 0.33 6.99
C LEU A 33 6.36 1.59 7.87
N PRO A 34 6.61 2.78 7.30
CA PRO A 34 6.59 4.01 8.08
C PRO A 34 5.16 4.40 8.46
N PRO A 35 5.00 5.38 9.37
CA PRO A 35 3.67 5.88 9.71
C PRO A 35 2.91 6.35 8.47
N ILE A 36 1.62 6.09 8.43
CA ILE A 36 0.75 6.51 7.35
C ILE A 36 -0.20 7.57 7.88
N ALA A 37 -0.30 8.68 7.13
CA ALA A 37 -1.27 9.73 7.40
C ALA A 37 -2.33 9.74 6.31
N VAL A 38 -3.39 10.50 6.50
CA VAL A 38 -4.50 10.59 5.56
C VAL A 38 -4.68 12.05 5.16
N LYS A 39 -4.69 12.31 3.86
CA LYS A 39 -4.95 13.66 3.33
C LYS A 39 -6.42 14.03 3.49
N ALA A 40 -6.72 15.31 3.32
CA ALA A 40 -8.09 15.84 3.46
C ALA A 40 -9.11 15.09 2.61
N GLY A 41 -8.72 14.58 1.44
CA GLY A 41 -9.59 13.79 0.59
C GLY A 41 -9.71 12.32 0.95
N GLY A 42 -9.11 11.89 2.07
CA GLY A 42 -9.14 10.50 2.51
C GLY A 42 -8.06 9.61 1.91
N LYS A 43 -7.17 10.16 1.10
CA LYS A 43 -6.09 9.37 0.50
C LYS A 43 -4.94 9.16 1.49
N PRO A 44 -4.55 7.90 1.79
CA PRO A 44 -3.41 7.64 2.67
C PRO A 44 -2.09 7.94 1.96
N TYR A 45 -1.08 8.33 2.74
CA TYR A 45 0.24 8.65 2.19
C TYR A 45 1.32 8.52 3.28
N PHE A 46 2.58 8.51 2.87
CA PHE A 46 3.73 8.52 3.79
C PHE A 46 4.23 9.95 3.99
N PRO A 47 4.01 10.56 5.18
CA PRO A 47 4.50 11.92 5.42
C PRO A 47 6.04 12.00 5.35
N GLY A 48 6.54 13.01 4.64
CA GLY A 48 7.98 13.25 4.56
C GLY A 48 8.78 12.23 3.79
N SER A 49 8.13 11.38 3.00
CA SER A 49 8.77 10.32 2.23
C SER A 49 8.70 10.59 0.73
N ASP A 50 9.72 10.09 0.00
CA ASP A 50 9.71 10.11 -1.46
C ASP A 50 8.89 8.96 -2.05
N TRP A 51 8.47 8.02 -1.22
CA TRP A 51 7.67 6.89 -1.66
C TRP A 51 6.18 7.22 -1.71
N HIS A 52 5.53 6.74 -2.76
CA HIS A 52 4.10 6.91 -2.99
C HIS A 52 3.47 5.55 -3.18
N PHE A 53 2.23 5.38 -2.75
CA PHE A 53 1.52 4.13 -2.94
C PHE A 53 0.05 4.36 -3.25
N SER A 54 -0.57 3.34 -3.81
CA SER A 54 -2.01 3.30 -4.05
C SER A 54 -2.51 1.90 -3.73
N ILE A 55 -3.64 1.82 -3.05
CA ILE A 55 -4.26 0.55 -2.68
C ILE A 55 -5.68 0.54 -3.24
N SER A 56 -6.05 -0.56 -3.87
CA SER A 56 -7.41 -0.78 -4.32
C SER A 56 -7.78 -2.24 -4.07
N HIS A 57 -9.07 -2.56 -4.12
CA HIS A 57 -9.51 -3.93 -3.96
C HIS A 57 -10.83 -4.18 -4.65
N THR A 58 -11.04 -5.44 -5.00
CA THR A 58 -12.32 -5.99 -5.40
C THR A 58 -12.86 -6.81 -4.22
N PRO A 59 -14.06 -7.42 -4.33
CA PRO A 59 -14.54 -8.32 -3.28
C PRO A 59 -13.64 -9.55 -3.02
N ARG A 60 -12.71 -9.85 -3.93
CA ARG A 60 -11.89 -11.07 -3.84
C ARG A 60 -10.40 -10.82 -3.71
N ARG A 61 -9.90 -9.66 -4.16
CA ARG A 61 -8.46 -9.40 -4.21
C ARG A 61 -8.15 -7.97 -3.81
N ALA A 62 -6.94 -7.79 -3.29
CA ALA A 62 -6.37 -6.47 -3.03
C ALA A 62 -5.21 -6.24 -3.99
N PHE A 63 -4.98 -4.97 -4.32
CA PHE A 63 -3.91 -4.53 -5.21
C PHE A 63 -3.17 -3.38 -4.56
N CYS A 64 -1.85 -3.35 -4.73
CA CYS A 64 -1.03 -2.27 -4.24
C CYS A 64 0.00 -1.87 -5.27
N ALA A 65 0.16 -0.57 -5.48
CA ALA A 65 1.23 -0.02 -6.29
C ALA A 65 2.15 0.80 -5.38
N LEU A 66 3.46 0.66 -5.58
CA LEU A 66 4.47 1.38 -4.82
C LEU A 66 5.46 1.99 -5.80
N SER A 67 5.76 3.29 -5.65
CA SER A 67 6.64 4.01 -6.56
C SER A 67 7.34 5.16 -5.84
N ARG A 68 8.50 5.56 -6.36
CA ARG A 68 9.17 6.79 -5.92
C ARG A 68 8.67 8.01 -6.67
N ARG A 69 7.73 7.83 -7.57
CA ARG A 69 7.05 8.92 -8.28
C ARG A 69 5.59 8.94 -7.86
N GLU A 70 4.99 10.11 -7.87
CA GLU A 70 3.58 10.24 -7.55
C GLU A 70 2.73 9.40 -8.51
N ILE A 71 1.78 8.68 -7.93
CA ILE A 71 0.90 7.77 -8.65
C ILE A 71 -0.43 8.46 -8.95
#